data_f0131068abbebbd2fc95011d2c22131c
#
_entry.id   f0131068abbebbd2fc95011d2c22131c
#
_cell.length_a   1.000
_cell.length_b   1.000
_cell.length_c   1.000
_cell.angle_alpha   90.00
_cell.angle_beta   90.00
_cell.angle_gamma   90.00
#
_symmetry.space_group_name_H-M   'P 1'
#
loop_
_entity.id
_entity.type
_entity.pdbx_description
1 polymer ?
#
loop_
_entity_poly.entity_id
_entity_poly.type
_entity_poly.pdbx_seq_one_letter_code
_entity_poly.pdbx_strand_id
1 'polypeptide(L)'
;MSQTAYQPLHLKYRPQTLSELVGQNHIKKTLINAINTGKIASTYLFSGARGTGKTSTGRILAKSLNCDIGITPDPCGVCESCKGITSGYSLDVIEIDAASNNGVDNVRDLISKLQFAPVGRYKVVILDEVHMMTTAAFNALLKTLEEPPRNVVFILATTDPQKVLPTIISRCQTYDFRRIGVPAMFQHLKEIAAKETIEIDDDAIFAICSAVAGGMRDAQAKLDQLSLYPVRITKALIYENLGKVPIFMLKELALKIIGDNPSEIVGAVGEILNAGKEPIIVIQDLAKFYMNLLLYKTSGILDPAYSEDDFDVEIYEDQI
;
A
#
# COMPACT_ATOMS: atom_id res chain seq x y z
N MET A 1 2.78 -7.04 -35.31
CA MET A 1 3.18 -6.95 -33.89
C MET A 1 1.98 -6.39 -33.13
N SER A 2 1.27 -7.22 -32.39
CA SER A 2 0.14 -6.74 -31.54
C SER A 2 0.73 -5.84 -30.47
N GLN A 3 0.45 -4.54 -30.51
CA GLN A 3 0.74 -3.63 -29.40
C GLN A 3 -0.07 -4.15 -28.20
N THR A 4 0.61 -4.83 -27.27
CA THR A 4 0.01 -5.12 -25.96
C THR A 4 -0.33 -3.77 -25.32
N ALA A 5 -1.61 -3.55 -25.03
CA ALA A 5 -2.07 -2.32 -24.39
C ALA A 5 -1.24 -2.06 -23.12
N TYR A 6 -0.79 -0.82 -22.95
CA TYR A 6 -0.06 -0.39 -21.75
C TYR A 6 -0.81 -0.79 -20.49
N GLN A 7 -0.11 -1.44 -19.57
CA GLN A 7 -0.64 -1.83 -18.26
C GLN A 7 0.22 -1.20 -17.17
N PRO A 8 -0.36 -0.39 -16.28
CA PRO A 8 0.37 0.22 -15.15
C PRO A 8 1.11 -0.82 -14.30
N LEU A 9 2.33 -0.49 -13.84
CA LEU A 9 3.18 -1.40 -13.09
C LEU A 9 2.50 -1.97 -11.84
N HIS A 10 1.73 -1.19 -11.13
CA HIS A 10 1.00 -1.64 -9.95
C HIS A 10 -0.11 -2.68 -10.24
N LEU A 11 -0.56 -2.79 -11.48
CA LEU A 11 -1.47 -3.85 -11.94
C LEU A 11 -0.70 -5.04 -12.49
N LYS A 12 0.35 -4.78 -13.31
CA LYS A 12 1.20 -5.81 -13.94
C LYS A 12 1.94 -6.65 -12.90
N TYR A 13 2.47 -6.01 -11.85
CA TYR A 13 3.22 -6.63 -10.75
C TYR A 13 2.39 -6.87 -9.48
N ARG A 14 1.06 -6.93 -9.63
CA ARG A 14 0.20 -7.33 -8.51
C ARG A 14 0.49 -8.78 -8.14
N PRO A 15 0.82 -9.09 -6.85
CA PRO A 15 1.15 -10.44 -6.44
C PRO A 15 0.02 -11.41 -6.74
N GLN A 16 0.37 -12.58 -7.27
CA GLN A 16 -0.55 -13.64 -7.68
C GLN A 16 -0.57 -14.81 -6.69
N THR A 17 0.48 -14.93 -5.87
CA THR A 17 0.66 -15.95 -4.82
C THR A 17 1.04 -15.31 -3.49
N LEU A 18 0.89 -16.05 -2.38
CA LEU A 18 1.32 -15.56 -1.06
C LEU A 18 2.84 -15.36 -0.99
N SER A 19 3.63 -16.13 -1.74
CA SER A 19 5.09 -16.00 -1.80
C SER A 19 5.53 -14.67 -2.43
N GLU A 20 4.82 -14.18 -3.46
CA GLU A 20 5.10 -12.93 -4.15
C GLU A 20 4.70 -11.67 -3.33
N LEU A 21 3.91 -11.84 -2.28
CA LEU A 21 3.52 -10.71 -1.44
C LEU A 21 4.75 -10.14 -0.71
N VAL A 22 5.08 -8.90 -0.95
CA VAL A 22 6.24 -8.25 -0.34
C VAL A 22 5.99 -7.95 1.14
N GLY A 23 6.92 -8.33 2.00
CA GLY A 23 6.74 -8.21 3.44
C GLY A 23 5.67 -9.14 4.00
N GLN A 24 4.94 -8.72 5.04
CA GLN A 24 3.78 -9.41 5.66
C GLN A 24 4.05 -10.88 6.07
N ASN A 25 5.27 -11.22 6.49
CA ASN A 25 5.67 -12.61 6.74
C ASN A 25 4.80 -13.31 7.79
N HIS A 26 4.30 -12.58 8.79
CA HIS A 26 3.40 -13.11 9.82
C HIS A 26 2.04 -13.52 9.21
N ILE A 27 1.49 -12.73 8.29
CA ILE A 27 0.23 -13.01 7.60
C ILE A 27 0.40 -14.20 6.66
N LYS A 28 1.48 -14.20 5.85
CA LYS A 28 1.80 -15.31 4.94
C LYS A 28 1.83 -16.65 5.68
N LYS A 29 2.61 -16.74 6.75
CA LYS A 29 2.74 -17.97 7.54
C LYS A 29 1.39 -18.45 8.09
N THR A 30 0.59 -17.54 8.63
CA THR A 30 -0.70 -17.90 9.22
C THR A 30 -1.70 -18.37 8.16
N LEU A 31 -1.80 -17.68 7.01
CA LEU A 31 -2.69 -18.07 5.92
C LEU A 31 -2.26 -19.39 5.28
N ILE A 32 -0.96 -19.59 5.03
CA ILE A 32 -0.42 -20.85 4.50
C ILE A 32 -0.78 -22.01 5.44
N ASN A 33 -0.60 -21.85 6.75
CA ASN A 33 -0.95 -22.87 7.72
C ASN A 33 -2.47 -23.14 7.75
N ALA A 34 -3.31 -22.10 7.71
CA ALA A 34 -4.77 -22.24 7.66
C ALA A 34 -5.21 -23.03 6.42
N ILE A 35 -4.64 -22.71 5.25
CA ILE A 35 -4.93 -23.40 3.99
C ILE A 35 -4.49 -24.87 4.06
N ASN A 36 -3.26 -25.15 4.51
CA ASN A 36 -2.71 -26.52 4.59
C ASN A 36 -3.45 -27.40 5.60
N THR A 37 -3.98 -26.81 6.67
CA THR A 37 -4.73 -27.55 7.70
C THR A 37 -6.23 -27.60 7.44
N GLY A 38 -6.71 -26.95 6.37
CA GLY A 38 -8.14 -26.85 6.05
C GLY A 38 -8.95 -26.00 7.05
N LYS A 39 -8.28 -25.25 7.93
CA LYS A 39 -8.93 -24.39 8.94
C LYS A 39 -9.21 -22.99 8.34
N ILE A 40 -10.14 -22.94 7.39
CA ILE A 40 -10.53 -21.70 6.73
C ILE A 40 -11.61 -21.02 7.56
N ALA A 41 -11.36 -19.78 7.98
CA ALA A 41 -12.37 -18.97 8.66
C ALA A 41 -13.44 -18.50 7.66
N SER A 42 -14.66 -18.33 8.14
CA SER A 42 -15.76 -17.77 7.32
C SER A 42 -15.62 -16.27 7.09
N THR A 43 -14.92 -15.55 7.98
CA THR A 43 -14.78 -14.10 7.89
C THR A 43 -13.38 -13.66 8.30
N TYR A 44 -12.74 -12.87 7.43
CA TYR A 44 -11.44 -12.27 7.64
C TYR A 44 -11.58 -10.74 7.67
N LEU A 45 -10.84 -10.08 8.56
CA LEU A 45 -10.66 -8.63 8.56
C LEU A 45 -9.19 -8.31 8.31
N PHE A 46 -8.91 -7.66 7.18
CA PHE A 46 -7.58 -7.17 6.79
C PHE A 46 -7.51 -5.67 7.08
N SER A 47 -6.77 -5.29 8.11
CA SER A 47 -6.55 -3.89 8.51
C SER A 47 -5.14 -3.43 8.14
N GLY A 48 -4.97 -2.13 7.92
CA GLY A 48 -3.65 -1.53 7.70
C GLY A 48 -3.61 -0.48 6.60
N ALA A 49 -2.47 0.17 6.44
CA ALA A 49 -2.29 1.29 5.52
C ALA A 49 -2.62 0.94 4.06
N ARG A 50 -2.90 1.96 3.24
CA ARG A 50 -3.13 1.79 1.80
C ARG A 50 -1.89 1.21 1.11
N GLY A 51 -2.09 0.37 0.09
CA GLY A 51 -0.98 -0.16 -0.72
C GLY A 51 -0.15 -1.27 -0.06
N THR A 52 -0.55 -1.80 1.12
CA THR A 52 0.17 -2.85 1.85
C THR A 52 -0.19 -4.28 1.43
N GLY A 53 -1.12 -4.45 0.48
CA GLY A 53 -1.46 -5.76 -0.11
C GLY A 53 -2.76 -6.39 0.38
N LYS A 54 -3.63 -5.71 1.14
CA LYS A 54 -4.90 -6.25 1.68
C LYS A 54 -5.77 -6.89 0.61
N THR A 55 -6.21 -6.13 -0.38
CA THR A 55 -7.08 -6.60 -1.47
C THR A 55 -6.41 -7.68 -2.33
N SER A 56 -5.08 -7.54 -2.59
CA SER A 56 -4.31 -8.55 -3.30
C SER A 56 -4.29 -9.87 -2.54
N THR A 57 -4.08 -9.84 -1.22
CA THR A 57 -4.12 -11.05 -0.37
C THR A 57 -5.52 -11.68 -0.38
N GLY A 58 -6.58 -10.86 -0.40
CA GLY A 58 -7.94 -11.36 -0.56
C GLY A 58 -8.15 -12.14 -1.85
N ARG A 59 -7.68 -11.60 -2.98
CA ARG A 59 -7.74 -12.29 -4.28
C ARG A 59 -6.86 -13.55 -4.31
N ILE A 60 -5.69 -13.52 -3.69
CA ILE A 60 -4.82 -14.71 -3.57
C ILE A 60 -5.53 -15.80 -2.75
N LEU A 61 -6.13 -15.44 -1.62
CA LEU A 61 -6.89 -16.40 -0.81
C LEU A 61 -8.08 -16.98 -1.61
N ALA A 62 -8.81 -16.15 -2.36
CA ALA A 62 -9.89 -16.62 -3.24
C ALA A 62 -9.38 -17.63 -4.28
N LYS A 63 -8.20 -17.38 -4.89
CA LYS A 63 -7.56 -18.34 -5.81
C LYS A 63 -7.11 -19.60 -5.10
N SER A 64 -6.55 -19.48 -3.91
CA SER A 64 -6.10 -20.62 -3.10
C SER A 64 -7.25 -21.58 -2.75
N LEU A 65 -8.45 -21.04 -2.53
CA LEU A 65 -9.66 -21.81 -2.22
C LEU A 65 -10.32 -22.42 -3.46
N ASN A 66 -10.21 -21.78 -4.62
CA ASN A 66 -10.94 -22.15 -5.84
C ASN A 66 -10.06 -22.69 -6.97
N CYS A 67 -8.76 -22.86 -6.77
CA CYS A 67 -7.87 -23.39 -7.80
C CYS A 67 -8.26 -24.82 -8.18
N ASP A 68 -8.30 -25.14 -9.49
CA ASP A 68 -8.73 -26.45 -9.97
C ASP A 68 -7.86 -27.60 -9.48
N ILE A 69 -6.57 -27.34 -9.17
CA ILE A 69 -5.65 -28.31 -8.59
C ILE A 69 -6.11 -28.76 -7.17
N GLY A 70 -6.84 -27.93 -6.46
CA GLY A 70 -7.27 -28.14 -5.09
C GLY A 70 -7.10 -26.91 -4.22
N ILE A 71 -7.45 -27.03 -2.93
CA ILE A 71 -7.16 -25.98 -1.94
C ILE A 71 -5.66 -25.99 -1.69
N THR A 72 -4.97 -24.89 -2.02
CA THR A 72 -3.51 -24.81 -2.00
C THR A 72 -3.04 -23.39 -1.67
N PRO A 73 -1.95 -23.22 -0.89
CA PRO A 73 -1.35 -21.90 -0.68
C PRO A 73 -0.72 -21.30 -1.95
N ASP A 74 -0.41 -22.18 -2.94
CA ASP A 74 0.22 -21.79 -4.20
C ASP A 74 -0.72 -22.10 -5.38
N PRO A 75 -1.70 -21.23 -5.67
CA PRO A 75 -2.63 -21.40 -6.78
C PRO A 75 -1.89 -21.37 -8.13
N CYS A 76 -2.31 -22.24 -9.06
CA CYS A 76 -1.58 -22.46 -10.33
C CYS A 76 -1.51 -21.24 -11.26
N GLY A 77 -2.42 -20.26 -11.10
CA GLY A 77 -2.46 -19.05 -11.94
C GLY A 77 -2.95 -19.25 -13.39
N VAL A 78 -3.05 -20.50 -13.86
CA VAL A 78 -3.33 -20.81 -15.27
C VAL A 78 -4.69 -21.43 -15.52
N CYS A 79 -5.32 -22.03 -14.53
CA CYS A 79 -6.66 -22.60 -14.66
C CYS A 79 -7.72 -21.50 -14.85
N GLU A 80 -8.91 -21.87 -15.30
CA GLU A 80 -9.99 -20.93 -15.58
C GLU A 80 -10.42 -20.13 -14.36
N SER A 81 -10.54 -20.78 -13.20
CA SER A 81 -10.82 -20.14 -11.92
C SER A 81 -9.76 -19.11 -11.55
N CYS A 82 -8.46 -19.46 -11.61
CA CYS A 82 -7.38 -18.52 -11.30
C CYS A 82 -7.34 -17.33 -12.25
N LYS A 83 -7.53 -17.56 -13.56
CA LYS A 83 -7.59 -16.49 -14.58
C LYS A 83 -8.80 -15.60 -14.36
N GLY A 84 -9.98 -16.18 -14.11
CA GLY A 84 -11.22 -15.46 -13.84
C GLY A 84 -11.10 -14.53 -12.63
N ILE A 85 -10.50 -15.01 -11.54
CA ILE A 85 -10.27 -14.20 -10.35
C ILE A 85 -9.26 -13.08 -10.61
N THR A 86 -8.17 -13.38 -11.34
CA THR A 86 -7.16 -12.36 -11.68
C THR A 86 -7.75 -11.24 -12.53
N SER A 87 -8.59 -11.57 -13.49
CA SER A 87 -9.19 -10.63 -14.44
C SER A 87 -10.51 -10.01 -13.94
N GLY A 88 -11.03 -10.47 -12.78
CA GLY A 88 -12.20 -9.88 -12.13
C GLY A 88 -13.55 -10.32 -12.70
N TYR A 89 -13.62 -11.38 -13.53
CA TYR A 89 -14.87 -11.91 -14.09
C TYR A 89 -15.37 -13.23 -13.47
N SER A 90 -14.73 -13.67 -12.39
CA SER A 90 -15.15 -14.88 -11.68
C SER A 90 -16.53 -14.70 -11.07
N LEU A 91 -17.45 -15.66 -11.30
CA LEU A 91 -18.77 -15.69 -10.69
C LEU A 91 -18.76 -16.02 -9.20
N ASP A 92 -17.67 -16.64 -8.74
CA ASP A 92 -17.48 -17.05 -7.35
C ASP A 92 -16.74 -16.02 -6.50
N VAL A 93 -16.21 -14.96 -7.10
CA VAL A 93 -15.52 -13.90 -6.36
C VAL A 93 -16.23 -12.56 -6.63
N ILE A 94 -16.87 -12.05 -5.60
CA ILE A 94 -17.58 -10.79 -5.63
C ILE A 94 -16.71 -9.76 -4.91
N GLU A 95 -16.15 -8.81 -5.65
CA GLU A 95 -15.36 -7.71 -5.10
C GLU A 95 -16.16 -6.42 -5.17
N ILE A 96 -16.36 -5.77 -4.04
CA ILE A 96 -17.13 -4.54 -3.88
C ILE A 96 -16.25 -3.51 -3.16
N ASP A 97 -16.09 -2.34 -3.77
CA ASP A 97 -15.56 -1.17 -3.10
C ASP A 97 -16.69 -0.48 -2.32
N ALA A 98 -16.57 -0.50 -1.00
CA ALA A 98 -17.56 0.10 -0.11
C ALA A 98 -17.56 1.64 -0.18
N ALA A 99 -16.50 2.28 -0.70
CA ALA A 99 -16.53 3.72 -0.92
C ALA A 99 -17.58 4.12 -1.97
N SER A 100 -17.76 3.28 -3.00
CA SER A 100 -18.76 3.48 -4.07
C SER A 100 -20.10 2.80 -3.79
N ASN A 101 -20.13 1.77 -2.91
CA ASN A 101 -21.29 0.91 -2.64
C ASN A 101 -21.56 0.79 -1.14
N ASN A 102 -21.80 1.91 -0.44
CA ASN A 102 -21.91 1.97 1.02
C ASN A 102 -23.32 1.76 1.59
N GLY A 103 -24.33 1.71 0.75
CA GLY A 103 -25.74 1.67 1.15
C GLY A 103 -26.24 0.28 1.57
N VAL A 104 -27.32 0.27 2.37
CA VAL A 104 -27.94 -0.97 2.85
C VAL A 104 -28.52 -1.83 1.72
N ASP A 105 -29.00 -1.21 0.63
CA ASP A 105 -29.58 -1.95 -0.48
C ASP A 105 -28.52 -2.70 -1.28
N ASN A 106 -27.32 -2.13 -1.45
CA ASN A 106 -26.15 -2.83 -2.04
C ASN A 106 -25.78 -4.09 -1.24
N VAL A 107 -25.87 -4.00 0.09
CA VAL A 107 -25.59 -5.15 0.97
C VAL A 107 -26.71 -6.20 0.87
N ARG A 108 -27.98 -5.79 0.79
CA ARG A 108 -29.11 -6.72 0.59
C ARG A 108 -29.00 -7.46 -0.74
N ASP A 109 -28.65 -6.76 -1.82
CA ASP A 109 -28.40 -7.36 -3.13
C ASP A 109 -27.22 -8.34 -3.08
N LEU A 110 -26.15 -7.99 -2.39
CA LEU A 110 -25.05 -8.91 -2.15
C LEU A 110 -25.53 -10.19 -1.43
N ILE A 111 -26.23 -10.04 -0.30
CA ILE A 111 -26.73 -11.18 0.49
C ILE A 111 -27.64 -12.08 -0.36
N SER A 112 -28.48 -11.53 -1.22
CA SER A 112 -29.35 -12.31 -2.11
C SER A 112 -28.53 -13.20 -3.08
N LYS A 113 -27.39 -12.69 -3.58
CA LYS A 113 -26.47 -13.45 -4.45
C LYS A 113 -25.74 -14.58 -3.73
N LEU A 114 -25.58 -14.49 -2.40
CA LEU A 114 -24.92 -15.52 -1.61
C LEU A 114 -25.78 -16.76 -1.35
N GLN A 115 -27.06 -16.69 -1.61
CA GLN A 115 -27.97 -17.85 -1.49
C GLN A 115 -27.74 -18.89 -2.59
N PHE A 116 -27.14 -18.49 -3.71
CA PHE A 116 -26.81 -19.41 -4.79
C PHE A 116 -25.50 -20.16 -4.48
N ALA A 117 -25.46 -21.45 -4.73
CA ALA A 117 -24.26 -22.25 -4.56
C ALA A 117 -23.10 -21.72 -5.42
N PRO A 118 -21.83 -21.81 -4.97
CA PRO A 118 -20.69 -21.51 -5.81
C PRO A 118 -20.61 -22.48 -7.00
N VAL A 119 -20.06 -22.01 -8.12
CA VAL A 119 -19.71 -22.85 -9.27
C VAL A 119 -18.47 -23.69 -8.94
N GLY A 120 -17.49 -23.08 -8.28
CA GLY A 120 -16.31 -23.75 -7.73
C GLY A 120 -16.54 -24.30 -6.33
N ARG A 121 -15.52 -24.20 -5.48
CA ARG A 121 -15.59 -24.72 -4.09
C ARG A 121 -16.10 -23.71 -3.09
N TYR A 122 -15.70 -22.44 -3.24
CA TYR A 122 -16.05 -21.36 -2.31
C TYR A 122 -16.53 -20.12 -3.05
N LYS A 123 -17.56 -19.49 -2.54
CA LYS A 123 -17.93 -18.12 -2.92
C LYS A 123 -17.20 -17.16 -2.00
N VAL A 124 -16.38 -16.28 -2.55
CA VAL A 124 -15.57 -15.32 -1.79
C VAL A 124 -16.06 -13.91 -2.03
N VAL A 125 -16.37 -13.21 -0.95
CA VAL A 125 -16.79 -11.81 -0.98
C VAL A 125 -15.67 -10.95 -0.44
N ILE A 126 -15.17 -10.05 -1.26
CA ILE A 126 -14.15 -9.07 -0.87
C ILE A 126 -14.83 -7.70 -0.79
N LEU A 127 -14.92 -7.17 0.43
CA LEU A 127 -15.42 -5.81 0.69
C LEU A 127 -14.23 -4.92 1.00
N ASP A 128 -13.84 -4.07 0.03
CA ASP A 128 -12.73 -3.13 0.22
C ASP A 128 -13.21 -1.82 0.82
N GLU A 129 -12.36 -1.18 1.62
CA GLU A 129 -12.61 0.05 2.38
C GLU A 129 -13.94 -0.03 3.19
N VAL A 130 -14.14 -1.17 3.86
CA VAL A 130 -15.38 -1.51 4.55
C VAL A 130 -15.80 -0.45 5.59
N HIS A 131 -14.89 0.34 6.14
CA HIS A 131 -15.16 1.45 7.06
C HIS A 131 -16.01 2.58 6.44
N MET A 132 -16.15 2.60 5.11
CA MET A 132 -17.01 3.56 4.39
C MET A 132 -18.48 3.15 4.37
N MET A 133 -18.81 1.94 4.80
CA MET A 133 -20.20 1.45 4.86
C MET A 133 -21.01 2.22 5.90
N THR A 134 -22.29 2.46 5.59
CA THR A 134 -23.22 3.04 6.56
C THR A 134 -23.49 2.06 7.71
N THR A 135 -23.88 2.57 8.87
CA THR A 135 -24.27 1.73 10.02
C THR A 135 -25.41 0.79 9.69
N ALA A 136 -26.38 1.22 8.85
CA ALA A 136 -27.47 0.39 8.38
C ALA A 136 -26.98 -0.77 7.50
N ALA A 137 -25.98 -0.54 6.65
CA ALA A 137 -25.35 -1.56 5.81
C ALA A 137 -24.58 -2.58 6.67
N PHE A 138 -23.82 -2.13 7.67
CA PHE A 138 -23.19 -3.01 8.65
C PHE A 138 -24.20 -3.90 9.38
N ASN A 139 -25.28 -3.31 9.88
CA ASN A 139 -26.31 -4.06 10.60
C ASN A 139 -27.00 -5.11 9.72
N ALA A 140 -27.21 -4.82 8.43
CA ALA A 140 -27.75 -5.80 7.48
C ALA A 140 -26.79 -6.99 7.25
N LEU A 141 -25.47 -6.76 7.34
CA LEU A 141 -24.45 -7.80 7.15
C LEU A 141 -24.28 -8.70 8.38
N LEU A 142 -24.56 -8.20 9.60
CA LEU A 142 -24.29 -8.90 10.88
C LEU A 142 -24.85 -10.32 10.89
N LYS A 143 -26.12 -10.51 10.55
CA LYS A 143 -26.76 -11.84 10.56
C LYS A 143 -26.01 -12.83 9.64
N THR A 144 -25.58 -12.36 8.47
CA THR A 144 -24.88 -13.21 7.50
C THR A 144 -23.45 -13.53 7.93
N LEU A 145 -22.80 -12.63 8.71
CA LEU A 145 -21.49 -12.88 9.28
C LEU A 145 -21.55 -13.81 10.52
N GLU A 146 -22.67 -13.82 11.26
CA GLU A 146 -22.90 -14.74 12.36
C GLU A 146 -23.13 -16.17 11.87
N GLU A 147 -23.99 -16.32 10.86
CA GLU A 147 -24.36 -17.58 10.26
C GLU A 147 -24.13 -17.55 8.75
N PRO A 148 -22.86 -17.57 8.31
CA PRO A 148 -22.54 -17.51 6.90
C PRO A 148 -23.04 -18.75 6.17
N PRO A 149 -23.56 -18.59 4.94
CA PRO A 149 -23.93 -19.75 4.11
C PRO A 149 -22.74 -20.69 3.92
N ARG A 150 -22.98 -21.97 3.71
CA ARG A 150 -21.94 -22.97 3.49
C ARG A 150 -21.06 -22.56 2.31
N ASN A 151 -19.75 -22.72 2.47
CA ASN A 151 -18.75 -22.41 1.45
C ASN A 151 -18.74 -20.91 1.02
N VAL A 152 -19.17 -20.01 1.88
CA VAL A 152 -19.01 -18.56 1.69
C VAL A 152 -17.91 -18.06 2.62
N VAL A 153 -16.98 -17.27 2.06
CA VAL A 153 -15.89 -16.64 2.81
C VAL A 153 -15.95 -15.13 2.58
N PHE A 154 -16.01 -14.37 3.67
CA PHE A 154 -15.93 -12.92 3.66
C PHE A 154 -14.53 -12.42 3.94
N ILE A 155 -14.08 -11.46 3.16
CA ILE A 155 -12.80 -10.76 3.35
C ILE A 155 -13.12 -9.26 3.40
N LEU A 156 -13.07 -8.71 4.60
CA LEU A 156 -13.28 -7.30 4.87
C LEU A 156 -11.92 -6.60 4.89
N ALA A 157 -11.71 -5.61 4.04
CA ALA A 157 -10.48 -4.83 4.02
C ALA A 157 -10.75 -3.37 4.46
N THR A 158 -9.87 -2.81 5.28
CA THR A 158 -10.01 -1.44 5.78
C THR A 158 -8.66 -0.77 6.00
N THR A 159 -8.61 0.53 5.74
CA THR A 159 -7.50 1.39 6.15
C THR A 159 -7.72 2.02 7.53
N ASP A 160 -8.95 1.99 8.04
CA ASP A 160 -9.33 2.56 9.34
C ASP A 160 -10.14 1.55 10.17
N PRO A 161 -9.46 0.65 10.91
CA PRO A 161 -10.14 -0.37 11.70
C PRO A 161 -10.96 0.21 12.86
N GLN A 162 -10.65 1.45 13.30
CA GLN A 162 -11.37 2.10 14.40
C GLN A 162 -12.81 2.49 14.02
N LYS A 163 -13.08 2.69 12.72
CA LYS A 163 -14.41 2.98 12.20
C LYS A 163 -15.27 1.72 11.94
N VAL A 164 -14.67 0.53 12.02
CA VAL A 164 -15.42 -0.72 11.87
C VAL A 164 -16.10 -1.05 13.21
N LEU A 165 -17.38 -1.45 13.15
CA LEU A 165 -18.14 -1.76 14.35
C LEU A 165 -17.48 -2.91 15.15
N PRO A 166 -17.34 -2.80 16.49
CA PRO A 166 -16.78 -3.85 17.33
C PRO A 166 -17.51 -5.19 17.19
N THR A 167 -18.81 -5.14 16.93
CA THR A 167 -19.66 -6.30 16.65
C THR A 167 -19.27 -7.06 15.38
N ILE A 168 -18.72 -6.39 14.37
CA ILE A 168 -18.16 -7.01 13.17
C ILE A 168 -16.77 -7.58 13.49
N ILE A 169 -15.90 -6.79 14.15
CA ILE A 169 -14.53 -7.21 14.48
C ILE A 169 -14.52 -8.51 15.28
N SER A 170 -15.43 -8.65 16.27
CA SER A 170 -15.51 -9.84 17.12
C SER A 170 -15.87 -11.13 16.39
N ARG A 171 -16.37 -11.04 15.14
CA ARG A 171 -16.74 -12.19 14.29
C ARG A 171 -15.71 -12.48 13.21
N CYS A 172 -14.64 -11.68 13.14
CA CYS A 172 -13.62 -11.79 12.13
C CYS A 172 -12.33 -12.38 12.69
N GLN A 173 -11.65 -13.17 11.88
CA GLN A 173 -10.23 -13.41 12.07
C GLN A 173 -9.45 -12.21 11.57
N THR A 174 -8.78 -11.46 12.47
CA THR A 174 -8.14 -10.18 12.16
C THR A 174 -6.68 -10.38 11.75
N TYR A 175 -6.27 -9.64 10.71
CA TYR A 175 -4.90 -9.59 10.19
C TYR A 175 -4.47 -8.15 10.02
N ASP A 176 -3.41 -7.75 10.71
CA ASP A 176 -2.88 -6.38 10.64
C ASP A 176 -1.72 -6.30 9.64
N PHE A 177 -1.97 -5.59 8.51
CA PHE A 177 -1.01 -5.35 7.46
C PHE A 177 -0.12 -4.17 7.82
N ARG A 178 1.12 -4.45 8.10
CA ARG A 178 2.13 -3.45 8.46
C ARG A 178 2.62 -2.72 7.22
N ARG A 179 3.12 -1.51 7.43
CA ARG A 179 3.85 -0.78 6.39
C ARG A 179 5.04 -1.60 5.94
N ILE A 180 5.29 -1.62 4.63
CA ILE A 180 6.41 -2.37 4.06
C ILE A 180 7.68 -1.56 4.31
N GLY A 181 8.69 -2.20 4.87
CA GLY A 181 9.98 -1.56 5.14
C GLY A 181 10.71 -1.20 3.85
N VAL A 182 11.48 -0.11 3.90
CA VAL A 182 12.26 0.41 2.76
C VAL A 182 13.14 -0.65 2.11
N PRO A 183 13.88 -1.52 2.84
CA PRO A 183 14.72 -2.53 2.20
C PRO A 183 13.94 -3.52 1.33
N ALA A 184 12.77 -3.96 1.79
CA ALA A 184 11.93 -4.90 1.05
C ALA A 184 11.29 -4.24 -0.18
N MET A 185 10.88 -2.97 -0.08
CA MET A 185 10.37 -2.20 -1.21
C MET A 185 11.45 -1.94 -2.25
N PHE A 186 12.64 -1.55 -1.81
CA PHE A 186 13.81 -1.30 -2.66
C PHE A 186 14.13 -2.52 -3.53
N GLN A 187 14.28 -3.69 -2.91
CA GLN A 187 14.59 -4.92 -3.62
C GLN A 187 13.52 -5.23 -4.69
N HIS A 188 12.24 -5.09 -4.34
CA HIS A 188 11.14 -5.35 -5.26
C HIS A 188 11.08 -4.35 -6.42
N LEU A 189 11.27 -3.04 -6.16
CA LEU A 189 11.31 -2.02 -7.23
C LEU A 189 12.52 -2.21 -8.15
N LYS A 190 13.68 -2.60 -7.61
CA LYS A 190 14.88 -2.91 -8.38
C LYS A 190 14.65 -4.08 -9.33
N GLU A 191 13.97 -5.14 -8.87
CA GLU A 191 13.56 -6.27 -9.70
C GLU A 191 12.58 -5.86 -10.81
N ILE A 192 11.61 -4.98 -10.51
CA ILE A 192 10.68 -4.45 -11.51
C ILE A 192 11.43 -3.61 -12.54
N ALA A 193 12.30 -2.69 -12.11
CA ALA A 193 13.07 -1.83 -13.00
C ALA A 193 13.93 -2.65 -13.96
N ALA A 194 14.59 -3.72 -13.46
CA ALA A 194 15.36 -4.63 -14.30
C ALA A 194 14.50 -5.37 -15.32
N LYS A 195 13.31 -5.85 -14.96
CA LYS A 195 12.37 -6.55 -15.85
C LYS A 195 11.78 -5.63 -16.92
N GLU A 196 11.55 -4.37 -16.58
CA GLU A 196 10.98 -3.36 -17.49
C GLU A 196 12.06 -2.56 -18.23
N THR A 197 13.35 -2.88 -18.02
CA THR A 197 14.47 -2.15 -18.62
C THR A 197 14.45 -0.64 -18.32
N ILE A 198 14.01 -0.28 -17.11
CA ILE A 198 13.97 1.11 -16.64
C ILE A 198 15.37 1.46 -16.11
N GLU A 199 16.00 2.47 -16.71
CA GLU A 199 17.30 2.97 -16.25
C GLU A 199 17.11 3.89 -15.04
N ILE A 200 17.41 3.38 -13.85
CA ILE A 200 17.25 4.09 -12.57
C ILE A 200 18.44 3.81 -11.64
N ASP A 201 18.86 4.82 -10.93
CA ASP A 201 19.93 4.70 -9.92
C ASP A 201 19.40 4.11 -8.61
N ASP A 202 20.26 3.42 -7.86
CA ASP A 202 19.87 2.77 -6.61
C ASP A 202 19.42 3.80 -5.54
N ASP A 203 20.05 4.97 -5.48
CA ASP A 203 19.66 6.08 -4.58
C ASP A 203 18.32 6.70 -4.98
N ALA A 204 17.99 6.69 -6.28
CA ALA A 204 16.70 7.09 -6.80
C ALA A 204 15.59 6.11 -6.37
N ILE A 205 15.81 4.79 -6.48
CA ILE A 205 14.87 3.79 -5.98
C ILE A 205 14.65 3.98 -4.46
N PHE A 206 15.73 4.22 -3.74
CA PHE A 206 15.66 4.47 -2.31
C PHE A 206 14.82 5.72 -1.97
N ALA A 207 14.99 6.81 -2.75
CA ALA A 207 14.21 8.03 -2.60
C ALA A 207 12.70 7.79 -2.84
N ILE A 208 12.33 6.98 -3.86
CA ILE A 208 10.92 6.57 -4.06
C ILE A 208 10.40 5.84 -2.83
N CYS A 209 11.12 4.81 -2.34
CA CYS A 209 10.70 4.00 -1.21
C CYS A 209 10.49 4.84 0.06
N SER A 210 11.37 5.79 0.31
CA SER A 210 11.31 6.68 1.48
C SER A 210 10.14 7.67 1.41
N ALA A 211 9.68 8.01 0.20
CA ALA A 211 8.60 8.97 0.00
C ALA A 211 7.19 8.41 0.19
N VAL A 212 6.99 7.09 0.02
CA VAL A 212 5.65 6.48 -0.10
C VAL A 212 5.12 5.86 1.19
N ALA A 213 5.71 6.16 2.33
CA ALA A 213 5.21 5.75 3.65
C ALA A 213 4.84 4.24 3.77
N GLY A 214 5.55 3.35 3.04
CA GLY A 214 5.39 1.90 3.13
C GLY A 214 4.26 1.31 2.27
N GLY A 215 3.70 2.06 1.32
CA GLY A 215 2.70 1.58 0.35
C GLY A 215 3.34 1.11 -0.96
N MET A 216 3.39 -0.20 -1.24
CA MET A 216 3.98 -0.74 -2.48
C MET A 216 3.26 -0.26 -3.74
N ARG A 217 1.93 -0.11 -3.71
CA ARG A 217 1.16 0.37 -4.85
C ARG A 217 1.58 1.79 -5.25
N ASP A 218 1.80 2.65 -4.26
CA ASP A 218 2.21 4.03 -4.49
C ASP A 218 3.66 4.10 -4.98
N ALA A 219 4.54 3.23 -4.47
CA ALA A 219 5.91 3.08 -4.93
C ALA A 219 5.99 2.66 -6.42
N GLN A 220 5.22 1.64 -6.79
CA GLN A 220 5.13 1.17 -8.17
C GLN A 220 4.52 2.22 -9.10
N ALA A 221 3.49 2.96 -8.65
CA ALA A 221 2.90 4.04 -9.44
C ALA A 221 3.88 5.21 -9.66
N LYS A 222 4.73 5.51 -8.66
CA LYS A 222 5.80 6.50 -8.82
C LYS A 222 6.87 6.05 -9.79
N LEU A 223 7.33 4.81 -9.70
CA LEU A 223 8.28 4.23 -10.65
C LEU A 223 7.71 4.26 -12.08
N ASP A 224 6.45 3.89 -12.24
CA ASP A 224 5.73 3.91 -13.50
C ASP A 224 5.66 5.31 -14.12
N GLN A 225 5.30 6.31 -13.33
CA GLN A 225 5.27 7.71 -13.74
C GLN A 225 6.65 8.20 -14.20
N LEU A 226 7.69 7.85 -13.45
CA LEU A 226 9.06 8.28 -13.74
C LEU A 226 9.67 7.55 -14.94
N SER A 227 9.23 6.32 -15.25
CA SER A 227 9.67 5.56 -16.42
C SER A 227 9.27 6.18 -17.76
N LEU A 228 8.34 7.16 -17.75
CA LEU A 228 7.94 7.90 -18.94
C LEU A 228 8.97 8.95 -19.38
N TYR A 229 9.93 9.30 -18.52
CA TYR A 229 11.00 10.21 -18.88
C TYR A 229 12.03 9.48 -19.77
N PRO A 230 12.45 10.07 -20.92
CA PRO A 230 13.40 9.43 -21.83
C PRO A 230 14.85 9.61 -21.35
N VAL A 231 15.08 9.64 -20.05
CA VAL A 231 16.39 9.85 -19.40
C VAL A 231 16.53 8.90 -18.23
N ARG A 232 17.76 8.63 -17.84
CA ARG A 232 18.06 7.87 -16.63
C ARG A 232 17.49 8.56 -15.40
N ILE A 233 16.79 7.80 -14.57
CA ILE A 233 16.11 8.31 -13.39
C ILE A 233 17.15 8.46 -12.27
N THR A 234 17.43 9.71 -11.91
CA THR A 234 18.34 10.06 -10.82
C THR A 234 17.56 10.55 -9.59
N LYS A 235 18.23 10.57 -8.43
CA LYS A 235 17.67 11.11 -7.18
C LYS A 235 17.17 12.56 -7.35
N ALA A 236 17.90 13.39 -8.09
CA ALA A 236 17.51 14.78 -8.37
C ALA A 236 16.16 14.86 -9.11
N LEU A 237 15.97 14.06 -10.16
CA LEU A 237 14.72 14.00 -10.91
C LEU A 237 13.54 13.58 -10.02
N ILE A 238 13.78 12.67 -9.05
CA ILE A 238 12.73 12.25 -8.11
C ILE A 238 12.34 13.38 -7.17
N TYR A 239 13.28 14.09 -6.59
CA TYR A 239 12.97 15.19 -5.69
C TYR A 239 12.20 16.32 -6.38
N GLU A 240 12.56 16.61 -7.63
CA GLU A 240 11.82 17.55 -8.47
C GLU A 240 10.36 17.10 -8.66
N ASN A 241 10.14 15.82 -9.04
CA ASN A 241 8.80 15.27 -9.30
C ASN A 241 7.95 15.00 -8.05
N LEU A 242 8.59 14.79 -6.89
CA LEU A 242 7.88 14.61 -5.62
C LEU A 242 7.44 15.94 -5.01
N GLY A 243 7.83 17.06 -5.60
CA GLY A 243 7.55 18.37 -5.04
C GLY A 243 8.27 18.66 -3.72
N LYS A 244 9.24 17.79 -3.34
CA LYS A 244 10.03 17.98 -2.11
C LYS A 244 10.81 19.29 -2.14
N VAL A 245 11.02 19.84 -0.96
CA VAL A 245 11.87 21.02 -0.82
C VAL A 245 13.34 20.59 -0.91
N PRO A 246 14.16 21.20 -1.77
CA PRO A 246 15.58 20.93 -1.81
C PRO A 246 16.25 21.14 -0.44
N ILE A 247 17.17 20.27 -0.08
CA ILE A 247 17.80 20.27 1.27
C ILE A 247 18.46 21.62 1.55
N PHE A 248 19.12 22.24 0.55
CA PHE A 248 19.77 23.54 0.74
C PHE A 248 18.76 24.64 1.14
N MET A 249 17.53 24.61 0.62
CA MET A 249 16.46 25.56 1.02
C MET A 249 15.96 25.27 2.43
N LEU A 250 15.85 23.99 2.82
CA LEU A 250 15.49 23.62 4.19
C LEU A 250 16.55 24.04 5.18
N LYS A 251 17.81 23.86 4.83
CA LYS A 251 18.99 24.29 5.60
C LYS A 251 18.99 25.80 5.79
N GLU A 252 18.83 26.57 4.71
CA GLU A 252 18.76 28.01 4.77
C GLU A 252 17.58 28.49 5.64
N LEU A 253 16.40 27.88 5.48
CA LEU A 253 15.25 28.19 6.31
C LEU A 253 15.49 27.86 7.79
N ALA A 254 16.13 26.73 8.09
CA ALA A 254 16.47 26.32 9.44
C ALA A 254 17.45 27.31 10.10
N LEU A 255 18.47 27.75 9.36
CA LEU A 255 19.41 28.80 9.81
C LEU A 255 18.74 30.11 10.16
N LYS A 256 17.81 30.57 9.30
CA LYS A 256 17.05 31.80 9.53
C LYS A 256 16.09 31.69 10.72
N ILE A 257 15.52 30.51 10.96
CA ILE A 257 14.71 30.24 12.16
C ILE A 257 15.56 30.36 13.43
N ILE A 258 16.77 29.82 13.44
CA ILE A 258 17.70 29.92 14.59
C ILE A 258 18.16 31.38 14.81
N GLY A 259 18.36 32.12 13.72
CA GLY A 259 18.73 33.55 13.78
C GLY A 259 17.65 34.48 14.30
N ASP A 260 16.43 33.96 14.54
CA ASP A 260 15.25 34.63 15.14
C ASP A 260 14.91 35.98 14.45
N ASN A 261 15.10 36.09 13.12
CA ASN A 261 14.74 37.25 12.30
C ASN A 261 13.47 36.96 11.50
N PRO A 262 12.27 37.45 11.94
CA PRO A 262 11.00 37.15 11.29
C PRO A 262 10.95 37.55 9.80
N SER A 263 11.60 38.64 9.43
CA SER A 263 11.59 39.12 8.02
C SER A 263 12.35 38.18 7.10
N GLU A 264 13.46 37.59 7.57
CA GLU A 264 14.26 36.63 6.80
C GLU A 264 13.56 35.27 6.71
N ILE A 265 12.88 34.85 7.79
CA ILE A 265 12.10 33.62 7.80
C ILE A 265 10.97 33.70 6.77
N VAL A 266 10.19 34.80 6.80
CA VAL A 266 9.10 35.02 5.84
C VAL A 266 9.62 35.08 4.40
N GLY A 267 10.78 35.72 4.18
CA GLY A 267 11.44 35.78 2.88
C GLY A 267 11.80 34.38 2.36
N ALA A 268 12.46 33.55 3.17
CA ALA A 268 12.85 32.19 2.79
C ALA A 268 11.63 31.29 2.51
N VAL A 269 10.61 31.36 3.36
CA VAL A 269 9.35 30.65 3.10
C VAL A 269 8.72 31.10 1.79
N GLY A 270 8.71 32.42 1.52
CA GLY A 270 8.21 32.98 0.28
C GLY A 270 8.96 32.47 -0.95
N GLU A 271 10.27 32.35 -0.90
CA GLU A 271 11.09 31.79 -1.99
C GLU A 271 10.73 30.31 -2.27
N ILE A 272 10.56 29.50 -1.21
CA ILE A 272 10.16 28.09 -1.34
C ILE A 272 8.76 27.97 -1.97
N LEU A 273 7.81 28.79 -1.54
CA LEU A 273 6.45 28.79 -2.08
C LEU A 273 6.41 29.30 -3.53
N ASN A 274 7.21 30.32 -3.88
CA ASN A 274 7.34 30.83 -5.25
C ASN A 274 8.01 29.81 -6.18
N ALA A 275 8.85 28.90 -5.65
CA ALA A 275 9.36 27.74 -6.37
C ALA A 275 8.31 26.63 -6.59
N GLY A 276 7.02 26.90 -6.29
CA GLY A 276 5.90 26.00 -6.54
C GLY A 276 5.73 24.90 -5.50
N LYS A 277 6.31 25.05 -4.30
CA LYS A 277 6.16 24.03 -3.23
C LYS A 277 4.92 24.31 -2.39
N GLU A 278 4.19 23.25 -2.02
CA GLU A 278 3.01 23.37 -1.17
C GLU A 278 3.40 23.60 0.31
N PRO A 279 2.72 24.48 1.05
CA PRO A 279 3.05 24.79 2.45
C PRO A 279 3.11 23.56 3.35
N ILE A 280 2.22 22.59 3.15
CA ILE A 280 2.16 21.37 3.95
C ILE A 280 3.42 20.50 3.74
N ILE A 281 3.94 20.47 2.52
CA ILE A 281 5.17 19.74 2.19
C ILE A 281 6.38 20.42 2.84
N VAL A 282 6.42 21.76 2.81
CA VAL A 282 7.50 22.53 3.48
C VAL A 282 7.56 22.18 4.97
N ILE A 283 6.41 22.16 5.66
CA ILE A 283 6.34 21.83 7.09
C ILE A 283 6.76 20.38 7.34
N GLN A 284 6.28 19.44 6.55
CA GLN A 284 6.62 18.02 6.69
C GLN A 284 8.10 17.75 6.45
N ASP A 285 8.67 18.34 5.40
CA ASP A 285 10.08 18.17 5.06
C ASP A 285 10.97 18.87 6.10
N LEU A 286 10.59 20.03 6.61
CA LEU A 286 11.30 20.73 7.68
C LEU A 286 11.27 19.94 9.00
N ALA A 287 10.12 19.40 9.38
CA ALA A 287 10.00 18.54 10.55
C ALA A 287 10.88 17.28 10.43
N LYS A 288 10.92 16.68 9.23
CA LYS A 288 11.77 15.53 8.96
C LYS A 288 13.26 15.92 9.00
N PHE A 289 13.61 17.09 8.50
CA PHE A 289 14.96 17.63 8.55
C PHE A 289 15.45 17.77 10.00
N TYR A 290 14.67 18.41 10.88
CA TYR A 290 15.02 18.53 12.30
C TYR A 290 15.06 17.19 13.03
N MET A 291 14.17 16.24 12.70
CA MET A 291 14.19 14.89 13.27
C MET A 291 15.53 14.18 12.93
N ASN A 292 15.98 14.30 11.68
CA ASN A 292 17.24 13.70 11.26
C ASN A 292 18.45 14.37 11.90
N LEU A 293 18.42 15.68 12.07
CA LEU A 293 19.41 16.44 12.84
C LEU A 293 19.53 15.89 14.25
N LEU A 294 18.41 15.73 14.95
CA LEU A 294 18.36 15.22 16.31
C LEU A 294 18.88 13.79 16.39
N LEU A 295 18.51 12.93 15.45
CA LEU A 295 18.99 11.55 15.37
C LEU A 295 20.51 11.50 15.15
N TYR A 296 21.02 12.30 14.22
CA TYR A 296 22.45 12.37 13.96
C TYR A 296 23.23 12.83 15.20
N LYS A 297 22.78 13.89 15.85
CA LYS A 297 23.42 14.42 17.06
C LYS A 297 23.43 13.42 18.23
N THR A 298 22.33 12.67 18.40
CA THR A 298 22.17 11.75 19.55
C THR A 298 22.79 10.38 19.34
N SER A 299 22.83 9.88 18.10
CA SER A 299 23.24 8.50 17.80
C SER A 299 24.37 8.39 16.77
N GLY A 300 24.78 9.48 16.11
CA GLY A 300 25.73 9.45 14.99
C GLY A 300 25.18 8.73 13.76
N ILE A 301 23.89 8.38 13.72
CA ILE A 301 23.26 7.65 12.63
C ILE A 301 22.51 8.62 11.73
N LEU A 302 22.97 8.72 10.47
CA LEU A 302 22.25 9.39 9.40
C LEU A 302 21.13 8.47 8.89
N ASP A 303 19.90 9.02 8.70
CA ASP A 303 18.86 8.33 7.94
C ASP A 303 19.42 8.05 6.53
N PRO A 304 19.40 6.80 6.05
CA PRO A 304 19.89 6.43 4.72
C PRO A 304 19.20 7.18 3.55
N ALA A 305 18.10 7.89 3.82
CA ALA A 305 17.49 8.80 2.85
C ALA A 305 18.37 10.03 2.53
N TYR A 306 19.37 10.30 3.38
CA TYR A 306 20.30 11.40 3.24
C TYR A 306 21.70 10.81 3.12
N SER A 307 22.49 11.26 2.16
CA SER A 307 23.92 10.97 2.06
C SER A 307 24.71 11.94 2.94
N GLU A 308 25.96 11.60 3.27
CA GLU A 308 26.86 12.53 3.96
C GLU A 308 27.06 13.82 3.19
N ASP A 309 26.96 13.79 1.84
CA ASP A 309 27.04 14.97 0.97
C ASP A 309 25.80 15.88 1.09
N ASP A 310 24.64 15.34 1.49
CA ASP A 310 23.44 16.14 1.74
C ASP A 310 23.48 16.90 3.08
N PHE A 311 24.38 16.47 4.00
CA PHE A 311 24.58 17.07 5.29
C PHE A 311 26.05 17.49 5.42
N ASP A 312 26.34 18.77 5.22
CA ASP A 312 27.57 19.38 5.69
C ASP A 312 27.64 19.23 7.21
N VAL A 313 28.36 18.24 7.68
CA VAL A 313 28.47 17.86 9.10
C VAL A 313 28.90 19.05 9.96
N GLU A 314 29.77 19.91 9.43
CA GLU A 314 30.29 21.11 10.12
C GLU A 314 29.19 22.13 10.49
N ILE A 315 28.09 22.20 9.73
CA ILE A 315 27.00 23.14 10.03
C ILE A 315 26.11 22.66 11.18
N TYR A 316 26.09 21.35 11.44
CA TYR A 316 25.31 20.77 12.54
C TYR A 316 26.04 20.79 13.88
N GLU A 317 27.40 20.81 13.87
CA GLU A 317 28.19 20.87 15.10
C GLU A 317 28.11 22.24 15.76
N ASP A 318 28.06 23.32 14.98
CA ASP A 318 28.08 24.70 15.51
C ASP A 318 26.69 25.22 15.94
N GLN A 319 25.58 24.52 15.64
CA GLN A 319 24.23 25.10 15.77
C GLN A 319 23.30 24.42 16.79
N ILE A 320 23.76 23.45 17.52
CA ILE A 320 23.05 22.77 18.56
C ILE A 320 23.95 22.59 19.79
#